data_5b620659d9036192a31edbb17bcee163
#
_entry.id   5b620659d9036192a31edbb17bcee163
#
_cell.length_a   1.000
_cell.length_b   1.000
_cell.length_c   1.000
_cell.angle_alpha   90.00
_cell.angle_beta   90.00
_cell.angle_gamma   90.00
#
_symmetry.space_group_name_H-M   'P 1'
#
loop_
_entity.id
_entity.type
_entity.pdbx_description
1 polymer ?
#
loop_
_entity_poly.entity_id
_entity_poly.type
_entity_poly.pdbx_seq_one_letter_code
_entity_poly.pdbx_strand_id
1 'polypeptide(L)'
;LSCSSYQIPSDKIDTPIRILQLTDLHNSEFGEDNQELTDRIASQSPDLILLTGDLLNSGEPVTEIATNLISSLCEIAPVYLSLGNHEIEYQDNFGTDITQLYQDAGAIVLEHQYRDITVKGQSLRIGGIYGYCLPDKYLETEEADLSECMFLWDFENTDRYKILLSHLPIAWLKNDALEEWNMDCVFSGHLHGGQVILPGIGGVYALSLIHI
;
A
#
# COMPACT_ATOMS: atom_id res chain seq x y z
N LEU A 1 -4.12 18.49 -7.56
CA LEU A 1 -4.28 17.03 -7.50
C LEU A 1 -4.34 16.44 -8.91
N SER A 2 -3.41 15.53 -9.24
CA SER A 2 -3.45 14.72 -10.46
C SER A 2 -3.94 13.31 -10.12
N CYS A 3 -4.61 12.67 -11.07
CA CYS A 3 -5.05 11.28 -10.95
C CYS A 3 -4.60 10.53 -12.21
N SER A 4 -3.88 9.44 -12.03
CA SER A 4 -3.53 8.52 -13.11
C SER A 4 -4.49 7.33 -13.08
N SER A 5 -4.86 6.82 -14.25
CA SER A 5 -5.76 5.67 -14.36
C SER A 5 -5.13 4.60 -15.24
N TYR A 6 -5.18 3.37 -14.77
CA TYR A 6 -4.67 2.19 -15.46
C TYR A 6 -5.76 1.13 -15.54
N GLN A 7 -5.71 0.30 -16.56
CA GLN A 7 -6.57 -0.87 -16.68
C GLN A 7 -5.70 -2.12 -16.68
N ILE A 8 -6.01 -3.04 -15.77
CA ILE A 8 -5.31 -4.32 -15.62
C ILE A 8 -6.31 -5.42 -16.02
N PRO A 9 -6.18 -5.99 -17.22
CA PRO A 9 -7.05 -7.09 -17.64
C PRO A 9 -6.70 -8.38 -16.87
N SER A 10 -7.72 -9.18 -16.57
CA SER A 10 -7.53 -10.47 -15.90
C SER A 10 -8.66 -11.43 -16.27
N ASP A 11 -8.32 -12.68 -16.51
CA ASP A 11 -9.30 -13.75 -16.76
C ASP A 11 -10.05 -14.18 -15.49
N LYS A 12 -9.64 -13.71 -14.32
CA LYS A 12 -10.28 -13.97 -13.02
C LYS A 12 -11.38 -12.96 -12.67
N ILE A 13 -11.50 -11.87 -13.44
CA ILE A 13 -12.40 -10.75 -13.16
C ILE A 13 -13.30 -10.49 -14.35
N ASP A 14 -14.56 -10.85 -14.26
CA ASP A 14 -15.55 -10.67 -15.32
C ASP A 14 -16.22 -9.29 -15.28
N THR A 15 -16.35 -8.72 -14.08
CA THR A 15 -16.94 -7.39 -13.87
C THR A 15 -15.89 -6.40 -13.38
N PRO A 16 -15.72 -5.26 -14.06
CA PRO A 16 -14.71 -4.29 -13.65
C PRO A 16 -14.88 -3.80 -12.21
N ILE A 17 -13.78 -3.85 -11.46
CA ILE A 17 -13.65 -3.32 -10.09
C ILE A 17 -12.78 -2.08 -10.17
N ARG A 18 -13.25 -0.99 -9.56
CA ARG A 18 -12.49 0.25 -9.47
C ARG A 18 -11.78 0.33 -8.13
N ILE A 19 -10.46 0.28 -8.17
CA ILE A 19 -9.59 0.39 -7.01
C ILE A 19 -8.90 1.75 -7.07
N LEU A 20 -8.90 2.47 -5.96
CA LEU A 20 -8.16 3.71 -5.80
C LEU A 20 -7.01 3.49 -4.82
N GLN A 21 -5.80 3.90 -5.20
CA GLN A 21 -4.62 3.87 -4.33
C GLN A 21 -4.24 5.28 -3.90
N LEU A 22 -3.89 5.41 -2.62
CA LEU A 22 -3.15 6.54 -2.05
C LEU A 22 -1.91 6.00 -1.33
N THR A 23 -0.82 6.79 -1.39
CA THR A 23 0.44 6.46 -0.73
C THR A 23 1.27 7.72 -0.50
N ASP A 24 2.21 7.67 0.43
CA ASP A 24 3.26 8.69 0.62
C ASP A 24 2.70 10.11 0.80
N LEU A 25 1.68 10.28 1.64
CA LEU A 25 1.06 11.59 1.89
C LEU A 25 1.87 12.47 2.85
N HIS A 26 2.59 11.85 3.81
CA HIS A 26 3.51 12.54 4.71
C HIS A 26 2.89 13.79 5.37
N ASN A 27 1.73 13.65 6.00
CA ASN A 27 0.96 14.72 6.61
C ASN A 27 0.55 15.86 5.65
N SER A 28 0.58 15.61 4.32
CA SER A 28 0.10 16.61 3.37
C SER A 28 -1.41 16.74 3.44
N GLU A 29 -1.90 17.98 3.43
CA GLU A 29 -3.33 18.29 3.38
C GLU A 29 -3.70 18.96 2.05
N PHE A 30 -4.81 18.56 1.50
CA PHE A 30 -5.37 19.07 0.24
C PHE A 30 -6.73 19.71 0.51
N GLY A 31 -6.72 21.01 0.77
CA GLY A 31 -7.84 21.76 1.32
C GLY A 31 -7.98 21.56 2.84
N GLU A 32 -8.97 22.21 3.45
CA GLU A 32 -9.26 22.04 4.87
C GLU A 32 -9.72 20.60 5.14
N ASP A 33 -9.08 19.92 6.12
CA ASP A 33 -9.37 18.53 6.47
C ASP A 33 -9.34 17.56 5.27
N ASN A 34 -8.46 17.78 4.30
CA ASN A 34 -8.37 16.99 3.07
C ASN A 34 -9.64 16.95 2.20
N GLN A 35 -10.53 17.94 2.31
CA GLN A 35 -11.81 17.96 1.59
C GLN A 35 -11.65 17.88 0.07
N GLU A 36 -10.64 18.58 -0.51
CA GLU A 36 -10.38 18.52 -1.96
C GLU A 36 -9.96 17.13 -2.42
N LEU A 37 -9.20 16.42 -1.58
CA LEU A 37 -8.77 15.05 -1.85
C LEU A 37 -9.94 14.07 -1.79
N THR A 38 -10.72 14.14 -0.71
CA THR A 38 -11.88 13.24 -0.49
C THR A 38 -12.98 13.46 -1.52
N ASP A 39 -13.27 14.70 -1.90
CA ASP A 39 -14.21 15.01 -2.98
C ASP A 39 -13.73 14.45 -4.32
N ARG A 40 -12.43 14.58 -4.60
CA ARG A 40 -11.82 14.02 -5.80
C ARG A 40 -11.93 12.51 -5.84
N ILE A 41 -11.68 11.84 -4.71
CA ILE A 41 -11.79 10.39 -4.56
C ILE A 41 -13.25 9.94 -4.73
N ALA A 42 -14.19 10.58 -4.04
CA ALA A 42 -15.61 10.27 -4.13
C ALA A 42 -16.13 10.39 -5.57
N SER A 43 -15.66 11.40 -6.32
CA SER A 43 -16.03 11.59 -7.73
C SER A 43 -15.60 10.42 -8.63
N GLN A 44 -14.58 9.64 -8.22
CA GLN A 44 -14.15 8.44 -8.94
C GLN A 44 -15.04 7.23 -8.68
N SER A 45 -15.88 7.26 -7.63
CA SER A 45 -16.74 6.15 -7.21
C SER A 45 -15.96 4.83 -7.09
N PRO A 46 -14.93 4.75 -6.24
CA PRO A 46 -14.14 3.53 -6.07
C PRO A 46 -14.98 2.45 -5.39
N ASP A 47 -14.69 1.19 -5.71
CA ASP A 47 -15.25 0.02 -5.02
C ASP A 47 -14.41 -0.36 -3.81
N LEU A 48 -13.11 -0.02 -3.85
CA LEU A 48 -12.12 -0.23 -2.79
C LEU A 48 -11.13 0.93 -2.78
N ILE A 49 -10.62 1.25 -1.59
CA ILE A 49 -9.51 2.20 -1.40
C ILE A 49 -8.36 1.44 -0.74
N LEU A 50 -7.16 1.55 -1.32
CA LEU A 50 -5.94 0.94 -0.84
C LEU A 50 -4.96 2.02 -0.40
N LEU A 51 -4.48 1.94 0.83
CA LEU A 51 -3.46 2.81 1.39
C LEU A 51 -2.17 2.00 1.56
N THR A 52 -1.11 2.42 0.88
CA THR A 52 0.15 1.66 0.86
C THR A 52 1.26 2.34 1.65
N GLY A 53 0.91 2.92 2.80
CA GLY A 53 1.83 3.45 3.81
C GLY A 53 2.28 4.90 3.59
N ASP A 54 3.08 5.37 4.54
CA ASP A 54 3.65 6.71 4.61
C ASP A 54 2.59 7.82 4.57
N LEU A 55 1.50 7.65 5.33
CA LEU A 55 0.45 8.66 5.46
C LEU A 55 0.89 9.82 6.37
N LEU A 56 1.74 9.53 7.37
CA LEU A 56 2.26 10.50 8.33
C LEU A 56 3.78 10.66 8.20
N ASN A 57 4.34 11.66 8.91
CA ASN A 57 5.77 11.85 9.08
C ASN A 57 6.25 11.24 10.41
N SER A 58 7.28 10.42 10.38
CA SER A 58 7.82 9.73 11.55
C SER A 58 8.43 10.64 12.63
N GLY A 59 8.83 11.87 12.25
CA GLY A 59 9.46 12.84 13.15
C GLY A 59 8.51 13.86 13.79
N GLU A 60 7.23 13.83 13.47
CA GLU A 60 6.23 14.80 13.93
C GLU A 60 5.13 14.10 14.75
N PRO A 61 4.84 14.54 15.99
CA PRO A 61 3.83 13.90 16.83
C PRO A 61 2.40 14.28 16.39
N VAL A 62 2.09 14.09 15.11
CA VAL A 62 0.82 14.43 14.46
C VAL A 62 0.24 13.19 13.80
N THR A 63 -0.91 12.75 14.24
CA THR A 63 -1.63 11.60 13.71
C THR A 63 -3.01 11.96 13.16
N GLU A 64 -3.53 13.12 13.57
CA GLU A 64 -4.90 13.55 13.30
C GLU A 64 -5.15 13.72 11.80
N ILE A 65 -4.17 14.19 11.04
CA ILE A 65 -4.30 14.36 9.59
C ILE A 65 -4.57 13.01 8.92
N ALA A 66 -3.78 11.99 9.27
CA ALA A 66 -3.92 10.65 8.71
C ALA A 66 -5.23 9.98 9.18
N THR A 67 -5.56 10.06 10.49
CA THR A 67 -6.77 9.41 11.03
C THR A 67 -8.06 10.06 10.54
N ASN A 68 -8.11 11.39 10.43
CA ASN A 68 -9.25 12.10 9.88
C ASN A 68 -9.47 11.75 8.40
N LEU A 69 -8.36 11.68 7.63
CA LEU A 69 -8.43 11.25 6.24
C LEU A 69 -8.96 9.82 6.13
N ILE A 70 -8.41 8.87 6.89
CA ILE A 70 -8.87 7.47 6.90
C ILE A 70 -10.37 7.40 7.19
N SER A 71 -10.84 8.11 8.23
CA SER A 71 -12.26 8.13 8.59
C SER A 71 -13.13 8.62 7.43
N SER A 72 -12.73 9.72 6.78
CA SER A 72 -13.44 10.27 5.62
C SER A 72 -13.44 9.32 4.42
N LEU A 73 -12.34 8.62 4.18
CA LEU A 73 -12.24 7.62 3.11
C LEU A 73 -13.14 6.41 3.36
N CYS A 74 -13.28 5.98 4.62
CA CYS A 74 -14.15 4.87 5.02
C CYS A 74 -15.64 5.16 4.76
N GLU A 75 -16.04 6.44 4.70
CA GLU A 75 -17.38 6.84 4.28
C GLU A 75 -17.64 6.67 2.78
N ILE A 76 -16.56 6.62 1.97
CA ILE A 76 -16.64 6.51 0.51
C ILE A 76 -16.64 5.04 0.08
N ALA A 77 -15.68 4.24 0.57
CA ALA A 77 -15.53 2.83 0.23
C ALA A 77 -14.71 2.09 1.31
N PRO A 78 -14.74 0.74 1.36
CA PRO A 78 -13.87 -0.02 2.25
C PRO A 78 -12.39 0.32 2.04
N VAL A 79 -11.67 0.61 3.14
CA VAL A 79 -10.27 1.00 3.15
C VAL A 79 -9.41 -0.15 3.68
N TYR A 80 -8.43 -0.59 2.88
CA TYR A 80 -7.40 -1.55 3.26
C TYR A 80 -6.05 -0.84 3.29
N LEU A 81 -5.25 -1.13 4.30
CA LEU A 81 -4.00 -0.39 4.56
C LEU A 81 -2.86 -1.35 4.92
N SER A 82 -1.68 -1.13 4.33
CA SER A 82 -0.39 -1.63 4.82
C SER A 82 0.45 -0.47 5.35
N LEU A 83 1.26 -0.71 6.38
CA LEU A 83 2.13 0.33 6.94
C LEU A 83 3.31 0.62 6.00
N GLY A 84 3.82 1.85 6.05
CA GLY A 84 5.08 2.26 5.47
C GLY A 84 6.17 2.42 6.51
N ASN A 85 7.37 2.85 6.09
CA ASN A 85 8.48 3.05 7.01
C ASN A 85 8.21 4.20 7.99
N HIS A 86 7.49 5.23 7.59
CA HIS A 86 7.18 6.34 8.48
C HIS A 86 6.23 5.92 9.60
N GLU A 87 5.28 5.03 9.37
CA GLU A 87 4.43 4.47 10.42
C GLU A 87 5.25 3.63 11.43
N ILE A 88 6.16 2.77 10.93
CA ILE A 88 7.02 1.92 11.77
C ILE A 88 7.95 2.79 12.62
N GLU A 89 8.65 3.73 12.00
CA GLU A 89 9.53 4.67 12.71
C GLU A 89 8.76 5.55 13.72
N TYR A 90 7.52 5.92 13.42
CA TYR A 90 6.66 6.68 14.33
C TYR A 90 6.35 5.86 15.60
N GLN A 91 6.03 4.59 15.45
CA GLN A 91 5.81 3.69 16.57
C GLN A 91 7.05 3.62 17.48
N ASP A 92 8.23 3.52 16.88
CA ASP A 92 9.50 3.50 17.60
C ASP A 92 9.80 4.83 18.30
N ASN A 93 9.53 5.96 17.64
CA ASN A 93 9.83 7.30 18.14
C ASN A 93 8.89 7.73 19.28
N PHE A 94 7.62 7.39 19.20
CA PHE A 94 6.58 7.93 20.10
C PHE A 94 5.88 6.86 20.95
N GLY A 95 6.13 5.57 20.71
CA GLY A 95 5.48 4.47 21.43
C GLY A 95 3.98 4.34 21.18
N THR A 96 3.50 4.90 20.06
CA THR A 96 2.09 4.87 19.67
C THR A 96 1.81 3.64 18.83
N ASP A 97 0.77 2.88 19.15
CA ASP A 97 0.28 1.80 18.31
C ASP A 97 -0.50 2.37 17.11
N ILE A 98 0.22 2.59 16.00
CA ILE A 98 -0.36 3.17 14.78
C ILE A 98 -1.34 2.19 14.13
N THR A 99 -1.10 0.90 14.23
CA THR A 99 -2.03 -0.12 13.71
C THR A 99 -3.39 0.02 14.37
N GLN A 100 -3.42 0.07 15.71
CA GLN A 100 -4.67 0.26 16.45
C GLN A 100 -5.31 1.61 16.13
N LEU A 101 -4.51 2.67 16.04
CA LEU A 101 -5.01 4.02 15.73
C LEU A 101 -5.71 4.07 14.36
N TYR A 102 -5.14 3.45 13.35
CA TYR A 102 -5.72 3.40 12.01
C TYR A 102 -6.95 2.48 11.94
N GLN A 103 -6.96 1.40 12.74
CA GLN A 103 -8.15 0.55 12.89
C GLN A 103 -9.30 1.30 13.58
N ASP A 104 -9.01 2.08 14.60
CA ASP A 104 -10.01 2.92 15.29
C ASP A 104 -10.58 4.00 14.36
N ALA A 105 -9.80 4.47 13.38
CA ALA A 105 -10.25 5.37 12.33
C ALA A 105 -11.08 4.68 11.24
N GLY A 106 -11.16 3.34 11.25
CA GLY A 106 -12.03 2.53 10.39
C GLY A 106 -11.31 1.74 9.30
N ALA A 107 -9.99 1.85 9.13
CA ALA A 107 -9.25 1.08 8.13
C ALA A 107 -9.09 -0.40 8.55
N ILE A 108 -9.03 -1.27 7.55
CA ILE A 108 -8.61 -2.66 7.71
C ILE A 108 -7.10 -2.69 7.50
N VAL A 109 -6.35 -2.65 8.61
CA VAL A 109 -4.88 -2.71 8.56
C VAL A 109 -4.42 -4.14 8.39
N LEU A 110 -3.53 -4.37 7.43
CA LEU A 110 -3.01 -5.68 7.05
C LEU A 110 -1.49 -5.72 7.28
N GLU A 111 -1.08 -6.42 8.33
CA GLU A 111 0.33 -6.69 8.65
C GLU A 111 0.53 -8.20 8.67
N HIS A 112 1.13 -8.76 7.63
CA HIS A 112 1.23 -10.20 7.39
C HIS A 112 -0.15 -10.91 7.55
N GLN A 113 -1.19 -10.24 7.07
CA GLN A 113 -2.56 -10.69 7.10
C GLN A 113 -3.21 -10.50 5.75
N TYR A 114 -4.28 -11.26 5.50
CA TYR A 114 -5.13 -11.07 4.34
C TYR A 114 -6.61 -11.17 4.69
N ARG A 115 -7.44 -10.70 3.77
CA ARG A 115 -8.90 -10.86 3.80
C ARG A 115 -9.39 -11.39 2.46
N ASP A 116 -10.22 -12.42 2.52
CA ASP A 116 -11.00 -12.88 1.38
C ASP A 116 -12.31 -12.12 1.33
N ILE A 117 -12.56 -11.45 0.22
CA ILE A 117 -13.71 -10.58 0.03
C ILE A 117 -14.41 -10.86 -1.30
N THR A 118 -15.63 -10.33 -1.43
CA THR A 118 -16.37 -10.34 -2.69
C THR A 118 -16.81 -8.93 -3.03
N VAL A 119 -16.43 -8.44 -4.22
CA VAL A 119 -16.78 -7.12 -4.73
C VAL A 119 -17.46 -7.28 -6.07
N LYS A 120 -18.68 -6.79 -6.23
CA LYS A 120 -19.48 -6.94 -7.46
C LYS A 120 -19.58 -8.40 -7.96
N GLY A 121 -19.60 -9.34 -7.04
CA GLY A 121 -19.63 -10.79 -7.37
C GLY A 121 -18.26 -11.39 -7.70
N GLN A 122 -17.19 -10.60 -7.73
CA GLN A 122 -15.83 -11.05 -7.98
C GLN A 122 -15.13 -11.44 -6.69
N SER A 123 -14.40 -12.55 -6.69
CA SER A 123 -13.70 -13.08 -5.52
C SER A 123 -12.27 -12.55 -5.47
N LEU A 124 -11.94 -11.80 -4.43
CA LEU A 124 -10.62 -11.20 -4.22
C LEU A 124 -9.99 -11.72 -2.94
N ARG A 125 -8.66 -11.74 -2.90
CA ARG A 125 -7.86 -11.82 -1.68
C ARG A 125 -6.99 -10.58 -1.61
N ILE A 126 -7.10 -9.80 -0.53
CA ILE A 126 -6.27 -8.62 -0.29
C ILE A 126 -5.38 -8.91 0.89
N GLY A 127 -4.07 -8.83 0.71
CA GLY A 127 -3.06 -8.99 1.75
C GLY A 127 -2.18 -7.76 1.89
N GLY A 128 -1.46 -7.66 3.00
CA GLY A 128 -0.55 -6.55 3.24
C GLY A 128 0.71 -6.98 3.98
N ILE A 129 1.82 -6.41 3.55
CA ILE A 129 3.14 -6.49 4.18
C ILE A 129 3.80 -5.11 4.07
N TYR A 130 4.76 -4.83 4.94
CA TYR A 130 5.62 -3.65 4.79
C TYR A 130 6.47 -3.75 3.52
N GLY A 131 7.16 -4.86 3.34
CA GLY A 131 7.96 -5.12 2.16
C GLY A 131 8.44 -6.57 2.15
N TYR A 132 8.66 -7.09 0.96
CA TYR A 132 9.27 -8.40 0.80
C TYR A 132 10.79 -8.26 0.81
N CYS A 133 11.42 -8.80 1.84
CA CYS A 133 12.87 -8.88 1.96
C CYS A 133 13.31 -10.27 1.51
N LEU A 134 13.94 -10.36 0.35
CA LEU A 134 14.48 -11.62 -0.15
C LEU A 134 15.57 -12.13 0.79
N PRO A 135 15.50 -13.40 1.23
CA PRO A 135 16.57 -14.01 2.00
C PRO A 135 17.87 -14.03 1.18
N ASP A 136 19.00 -13.85 1.84
CA ASP A 136 20.38 -14.10 1.39
C ASP A 136 20.87 -13.45 0.09
N LYS A 137 20.05 -13.36 -0.94
CA LYS A 137 20.50 -12.92 -2.27
C LYS A 137 20.63 -11.40 -2.39
N TYR A 138 19.88 -10.65 -1.57
CA TYR A 138 19.75 -9.19 -1.68
C TYR A 138 19.95 -8.45 -0.37
N LEU A 139 20.04 -9.17 0.76
CA LEU A 139 20.40 -8.62 2.05
C LEU A 139 21.76 -9.19 2.44
N GLU A 140 22.73 -8.32 2.69
CA GLU A 140 24.02 -8.68 3.29
C GLU A 140 23.87 -9.06 4.78
N THR A 141 22.74 -9.61 5.20
CA THR A 141 22.44 -9.98 6.58
C THR A 141 22.39 -11.48 6.74
N GLU A 142 23.03 -11.99 7.80
CA GLU A 142 23.15 -13.43 8.08
C GLU A 142 21.85 -14.09 8.56
N GLU A 143 20.77 -13.32 8.84
CA GLU A 143 19.49 -13.81 9.31
C GLU A 143 18.35 -13.29 8.42
N ALA A 144 17.84 -14.15 7.55
CA ALA A 144 16.62 -13.87 6.80
C ALA A 144 15.38 -14.01 7.68
N ASP A 145 14.55 -12.98 7.72
CA ASP A 145 13.22 -13.13 8.32
C ASP A 145 12.30 -13.91 7.35
N LEU A 146 12.00 -15.15 7.70
CA LEU A 146 11.15 -16.03 6.91
C LEU A 146 9.65 -15.76 7.11
N SER A 147 9.26 -14.83 7.99
CA SER A 147 7.86 -14.53 8.29
C SER A 147 7.10 -14.06 7.06
N GLU A 148 7.72 -13.23 6.23
CA GLU A 148 7.15 -12.75 4.97
C GLU A 148 6.98 -13.86 3.96
N CYS A 149 7.98 -14.74 3.81
CA CYS A 149 7.87 -15.92 2.93
C CYS A 149 6.74 -16.84 3.38
N MET A 150 6.62 -17.12 4.67
CA MET A 150 5.54 -17.96 5.21
C MET A 150 4.17 -17.35 4.94
N PHE A 151 4.04 -16.04 5.13
CA PHE A 151 2.82 -15.31 4.81
C PHE A 151 2.51 -15.39 3.31
N LEU A 152 3.49 -15.17 2.43
CA LEU A 152 3.29 -15.16 0.97
C LEU A 152 2.90 -16.55 0.45
N TRP A 153 3.45 -17.65 0.99
CA TRP A 153 3.03 -19.02 0.64
C TRP A 153 1.56 -19.27 0.99
N ASP A 154 1.09 -18.80 2.15
CA ASP A 154 -0.32 -18.94 2.51
C ASP A 154 -1.20 -18.00 1.69
N PHE A 155 -0.73 -16.77 1.47
CA PHE A 155 -1.44 -15.76 0.69
C PHE A 155 -1.67 -16.20 -0.75
N GLU A 156 -0.67 -16.78 -1.43
CA GLU A 156 -0.81 -17.17 -2.84
C GLU A 156 -1.69 -18.41 -3.04
N ASN A 157 -1.93 -19.19 -2.00
CA ASN A 157 -2.65 -20.46 -2.07
C ASN A 157 -4.18 -20.26 -2.21
N THR A 158 -4.60 -19.69 -3.33
CA THR A 158 -6.01 -19.45 -3.66
C THR A 158 -6.19 -19.20 -5.16
N ASP A 159 -7.38 -19.52 -5.69
CA ASP A 159 -7.78 -19.16 -7.05
C ASP A 159 -8.39 -17.76 -7.17
N ARG A 160 -8.55 -17.04 -6.04
CA ARG A 160 -9.06 -15.66 -6.02
C ARG A 160 -8.11 -14.72 -6.74
N TYR A 161 -8.61 -13.57 -7.19
CA TYR A 161 -7.73 -12.50 -7.66
C TYR A 161 -6.96 -11.92 -6.47
N LYS A 162 -5.64 -12.02 -6.52
CA LYS A 162 -4.73 -11.69 -5.40
C LYS A 162 -4.18 -10.29 -5.56
N ILE A 163 -4.48 -9.45 -4.57
CA ILE A 163 -3.99 -8.08 -4.45
C ILE A 163 -3.11 -8.01 -3.22
N LEU A 164 -1.84 -7.68 -3.40
CA LEU A 164 -0.90 -7.47 -2.30
C LEU A 164 -0.58 -5.99 -2.15
N LEU A 165 -0.71 -5.47 -0.95
CA LEU A 165 -0.18 -4.18 -0.53
C LEU A 165 1.23 -4.41 0.00
N SER A 166 2.24 -3.77 -0.60
CA SER A 166 3.63 -3.86 -0.18
C SER A 166 4.27 -2.50 -0.34
N HIS A 167 4.49 -1.80 0.77
CA HIS A 167 5.02 -0.43 0.72
C HIS A 167 6.33 -0.35 -0.07
N LEU A 168 7.28 -1.26 0.20
CA LEU A 168 8.56 -1.33 -0.51
C LEU A 168 8.44 -2.04 -1.87
N PRO A 169 8.71 -1.36 -2.99
CA PRO A 169 8.56 -1.93 -4.33
C PRO A 169 9.79 -2.70 -4.84
N ILE A 170 10.94 -2.63 -4.16
CA ILE A 170 12.23 -3.02 -4.73
C ILE A 170 12.26 -4.50 -5.14
N ALA A 171 11.78 -5.40 -4.27
CA ALA A 171 11.76 -6.82 -4.57
C ALA A 171 10.90 -7.14 -5.81
N TRP A 172 9.79 -6.45 -5.95
CA TRP A 172 8.83 -6.65 -7.05
C TRP A 172 9.32 -6.08 -8.37
N LEU A 173 10.11 -5.00 -8.34
CA LEU A 173 10.58 -4.31 -9.55
C LEU A 173 11.95 -4.77 -10.04
N LYS A 174 12.83 -5.22 -9.14
CA LYS A 174 14.24 -5.48 -9.47
C LYS A 174 14.69 -6.92 -9.20
N ASN A 175 14.02 -7.61 -8.29
CA ASN A 175 14.50 -8.86 -7.75
C ASN A 175 13.66 -10.06 -8.18
N ASP A 176 12.91 -9.90 -9.26
CA ASP A 176 12.12 -10.96 -9.90
C ASP A 176 11.09 -11.65 -8.96
N ALA A 177 10.70 -10.97 -7.85
CA ALA A 177 9.75 -11.53 -6.90
C ALA A 177 8.37 -11.84 -7.52
N LEU A 178 7.99 -11.13 -8.59
CA LEU A 178 6.79 -11.44 -9.38
C LEU A 178 6.91 -12.75 -10.19
N GLU A 179 8.14 -13.24 -10.44
CA GLU A 179 8.37 -14.54 -11.06
C GLU A 179 8.35 -15.67 -10.03
N GLU A 180 8.73 -15.34 -8.78
CA GLU A 180 8.77 -16.28 -7.67
C GLU A 180 7.39 -16.51 -7.03
N TRP A 181 6.60 -15.43 -6.90
CA TRP A 181 5.32 -15.43 -6.23
C TRP A 181 4.17 -15.22 -7.20
N ASN A 182 3.14 -16.06 -7.10
CA ASN A 182 1.95 -15.99 -7.95
C ASN A 182 0.99 -14.89 -7.46
N MET A 183 1.33 -13.62 -7.76
CA MET A 183 0.51 -12.44 -7.47
C MET A 183 -0.22 -11.96 -8.74
N ASP A 184 -1.47 -11.54 -8.61
CA ASP A 184 -2.19 -10.95 -9.74
C ASP A 184 -1.93 -9.44 -9.83
N CYS A 185 -1.76 -8.77 -8.68
CA CYS A 185 -1.44 -7.34 -8.61
C CYS A 185 -0.72 -6.99 -7.30
N VAL A 186 0.32 -6.14 -7.39
CA VAL A 186 1.01 -5.58 -6.23
C VAL A 186 0.89 -4.06 -6.27
N PHE A 187 0.44 -3.47 -5.17
CA PHE A 187 0.38 -2.03 -4.98
C PHE A 187 1.49 -1.59 -4.02
N SER A 188 2.31 -0.64 -4.44
CA SER A 188 3.45 -0.15 -3.66
C SER A 188 3.48 1.37 -3.60
N GLY A 189 4.22 1.88 -2.60
CA GLY A 189 4.55 3.29 -2.39
C GLY A 189 6.05 3.54 -2.39
N HIS A 190 6.52 4.36 -1.42
CA HIS A 190 7.91 4.60 -1.06
C HIS A 190 8.77 5.36 -2.08
N LEU A 191 8.56 5.18 -3.37
CA LEU A 191 9.39 5.78 -4.41
C LEU A 191 8.89 7.15 -4.90
N HIS A 192 7.73 7.61 -4.42
CA HIS A 192 7.11 8.90 -4.79
C HIS A 192 7.02 9.11 -6.32
N GLY A 193 6.80 8.03 -7.09
CA GLY A 193 6.80 8.07 -8.56
C GLY A 193 8.17 8.32 -9.20
N GLY A 194 9.24 8.31 -8.41
CA GLY A 194 10.59 8.75 -8.78
C GLY A 194 10.78 10.24 -8.50
N GLN A 195 11.85 10.62 -7.78
CA GLN A 195 12.09 12.02 -7.39
C GLN A 195 12.64 12.88 -8.51
N VAL A 196 13.27 12.27 -9.51
CA VAL A 196 13.67 12.94 -10.76
C VAL A 196 12.94 12.25 -11.91
N ILE A 197 12.06 13.00 -12.55
CA ILE A 197 11.25 12.51 -13.66
C ILE A 197 11.75 13.14 -14.95
N LEU A 198 12.17 12.33 -15.92
CA LEU A 198 12.49 12.79 -17.27
C LEU A 198 11.30 12.56 -18.19
N PRO A 199 10.88 13.59 -18.96
CA PRO A 199 9.80 13.44 -19.93
C PRO A 199 10.07 12.30 -20.93
N GLY A 200 9.13 11.37 -21.05
CA GLY A 200 9.23 10.22 -21.94
C GLY A 200 10.03 9.02 -21.44
N ILE A 201 10.69 9.14 -20.26
CA ILE A 201 11.48 8.07 -19.64
C ILE A 201 10.83 7.62 -18.32
N GLY A 202 10.18 8.55 -17.62
CA GLY A 202 9.62 8.31 -16.29
C GLY A 202 10.59 8.67 -15.14
N GLY A 203 10.35 8.11 -13.98
CA GLY A 203 11.19 8.32 -12.80
C GLY A 203 12.57 7.70 -12.96
N VAL A 204 13.63 8.48 -12.81
CA VAL A 204 15.03 8.04 -12.95
C VAL A 204 15.81 8.04 -11.64
N TYR A 205 15.24 8.61 -10.59
CA TYR A 205 15.86 8.72 -9.28
C TYR A 205 14.83 8.55 -8.18
N ALA A 206 15.13 7.72 -7.21
CA ALA A 206 14.36 7.56 -5.99
C ALA A 206 15.30 7.40 -4.80
N LEU A 207 14.96 7.99 -3.65
CA LEU A 207 15.79 7.98 -2.43
C LEU A 207 16.11 6.56 -1.96
N SER A 208 15.16 5.66 -2.03
CA SER A 208 15.35 4.28 -1.60
C SER A 208 16.38 3.48 -2.40
N LEU A 209 16.85 4.00 -3.54
CA LEU A 209 17.91 3.38 -4.32
C LEU A 209 19.31 3.77 -3.83
N ILE A 210 19.42 4.73 -2.89
CA ILE A 210 20.68 5.24 -2.36
C ILE A 210 21.02 4.62 -1.00
N HIS A 211 20.05 4.09 -0.30
CA HIS A 211 20.20 3.51 1.03
C HIS A 211 20.30 1.98 1.03
N ILE A 212 20.66 1.41 -0.12
CA ILE A 212 20.97 -0.02 -0.24
C ILE A 212 22.48 -0.18 -0.25
#